data_df623b05593189eb370220861694673d
#
_entry.id   df623b05593189eb370220861694673d
#
_cell.length_a   1.000
_cell.length_b   1.000
_cell.length_c   1.000
_cell.angle_alpha   90.00
_cell.angle_beta   90.00
_cell.angle_gamma   90.00
#
_symmetry.space_group_name_H-M   'P 1'
#
loop_
_entity.id
_entity.type
_entity.pdbx_description
1 polymer ?
#
loop_
_entity_poly.entity_id
_entity_poly.type
_entity_poly.pdbx_seq_one_letter_code
_entity_poly.pdbx_strand_id
1 'polypeptide(L)'
;YTTDLVSARPKGSCKVRAYDRQNQQLAEAVTDSEGRAVLKCGDEPYTVLAEANGDAAFVRVERGAALSLSNFDVGGTTDTKGIKGYLFGERGVWRPGDEIYLTLIVASDNPLPENHPASLEFYNPNGQLVQSAVSSGSTDGIHTFKLRTTPASPTGIWRAKATFGG
;
A
#
# COMPACT_ATOMS: atom_id res chain seq x y z
N TYR A 1 -5.44 6.56 -6.37
CA TYR A 1 -6.30 5.38 -6.53
C TYR A 1 -7.56 5.53 -5.68
N THR A 2 -8.70 5.10 -6.22
CA THR A 2 -9.98 5.03 -5.50
C THR A 2 -10.44 3.58 -5.41
N THR A 3 -10.90 3.18 -4.22
CA THR A 3 -11.43 1.84 -3.95
C THR A 3 -12.77 1.94 -3.23
N ASP A 4 -13.61 0.95 -3.41
CA ASP A 4 -14.81 0.79 -2.62
C ASP A 4 -14.44 0.35 -1.20
N LEU A 5 -15.01 1.03 -0.20
CA LEU A 5 -14.63 0.82 1.21
C LEU A 5 -15.00 -0.58 1.73
N VAL A 6 -16.05 -1.18 1.23
CA VAL A 6 -16.56 -2.47 1.71
C VAL A 6 -15.90 -3.63 0.98
N SER A 7 -15.81 -3.55 -0.34
CA SER A 7 -15.29 -4.64 -1.18
C SER A 7 -13.79 -4.55 -1.43
N ALA A 8 -13.17 -3.41 -1.13
CA ALA A 8 -11.77 -3.05 -1.46
C ALA A 8 -11.44 -3.16 -2.96
N ARG A 9 -12.46 -3.22 -3.83
CA ARG A 9 -12.26 -3.28 -5.28
C ARG A 9 -11.99 -1.88 -5.84
N PRO A 10 -11.21 -1.78 -6.93
CA PRO A 10 -11.04 -0.53 -7.64
C PRO A 10 -12.39 0.12 -8.00
N LYS A 11 -12.51 1.43 -7.81
CA LYS A 11 -13.72 2.19 -8.13
C LYS A 11 -13.39 3.23 -9.20
N GLY A 12 -13.83 2.95 -10.41
CA GLY A 12 -13.71 3.88 -11.54
C GLY A 12 -14.79 4.95 -11.52
N SER A 13 -14.65 5.90 -12.45
CA SER A 13 -15.58 7.03 -12.63
C SER A 13 -15.75 7.92 -11.40
N CYS A 14 -14.79 7.90 -10.48
CA CYS A 14 -14.76 8.84 -9.37
C CYS A 14 -14.17 10.17 -9.86
N LYS A 15 -14.84 11.27 -9.53
CA LYS A 15 -14.31 12.61 -9.75
C LYS A 15 -13.34 12.94 -8.62
N VAL A 16 -12.08 13.19 -8.96
CA VAL A 16 -11.02 13.48 -8.00
C VAL A 16 -10.52 14.91 -8.21
N ARG A 17 -10.48 15.69 -7.14
CA ARG A 17 -10.02 17.10 -7.15
C ARG A 17 -8.95 17.33 -6.12
N ALA A 18 -7.93 18.10 -6.49
CA ALA A 18 -6.90 18.55 -5.57
C ALA A 18 -7.12 20.02 -5.20
N TYR A 19 -6.92 20.35 -3.95
CA TYR A 19 -7.07 21.70 -3.40
C TYR A 19 -5.81 22.12 -2.64
N ASP A 20 -5.52 23.41 -2.65
CA ASP A 20 -4.49 24.02 -1.82
C ASP A 20 -5.00 24.30 -0.38
N ARG A 21 -4.16 24.98 0.44
CA ARG A 21 -4.52 25.37 1.82
C ARG A 21 -5.60 26.45 1.87
N GLN A 22 -5.77 27.21 0.82
CA GLN A 22 -6.80 28.26 0.67
C GLN A 22 -8.11 27.70 0.09
N ASN A 23 -8.19 26.37 -0.08
CA ASN A 23 -9.33 25.68 -0.65
C ASN A 23 -9.60 26.05 -2.11
N GLN A 24 -8.56 26.47 -2.86
CA GLN A 24 -8.63 26.68 -4.29
C GLN A 24 -8.37 25.37 -5.02
N GLN A 25 -9.17 25.08 -6.02
CA GLN A 25 -9.00 23.86 -6.83
C GLN A 25 -7.77 23.99 -7.72
N LEU A 26 -6.81 23.08 -7.56
CA LEU A 26 -5.58 23.03 -8.35
C LEU A 26 -5.71 22.15 -9.59
N ALA A 27 -6.42 21.01 -9.47
CA ALA A 27 -6.58 20.05 -10.55
C ALA A 27 -7.84 19.21 -10.37
N GLU A 28 -8.34 18.66 -11.46
CA GLU A 28 -9.45 17.69 -11.48
C GLU A 28 -9.14 16.57 -12.48
N ALA A 29 -9.52 15.34 -12.14
CA ALA A 29 -9.48 14.18 -13.03
C ALA A 29 -10.59 13.18 -12.66
N VAL A 30 -10.87 12.25 -13.56
CA VAL A 30 -11.79 11.13 -13.32
C VAL A 30 -10.99 9.85 -13.33
N THR A 31 -11.28 8.94 -12.39
CA THR A 31 -10.59 7.65 -12.31
C THR A 31 -11.03 6.71 -13.43
N ASP A 32 -10.09 5.93 -13.94
CA ASP A 32 -10.33 4.86 -14.90
C ASP A 32 -10.98 3.62 -14.23
N SER A 33 -11.17 2.53 -14.98
CA SER A 33 -11.75 1.29 -14.48
C SER A 33 -10.97 0.65 -13.33
N GLU A 34 -9.65 0.93 -13.28
CA GLU A 34 -8.75 0.46 -12.22
C GLU A 34 -8.70 1.42 -11.02
N GLY A 35 -9.61 2.41 -10.98
CA GLY A 35 -9.67 3.39 -9.90
C GLY A 35 -8.52 4.38 -9.90
N ARG A 36 -7.77 4.53 -10.99
CA ARG A 36 -6.58 5.36 -11.09
C ARG A 36 -6.90 6.70 -11.73
N ALA A 37 -6.36 7.78 -11.17
CA ALA A 37 -6.32 9.11 -11.78
C ALA A 37 -4.96 9.76 -11.52
N VAL A 38 -4.49 10.55 -12.48
CA VAL A 38 -3.28 11.36 -12.36
C VAL A 38 -3.69 12.83 -12.35
N LEU A 39 -3.41 13.53 -11.26
CA LEU A 39 -3.63 14.95 -11.09
C LEU A 39 -2.32 15.70 -11.35
N LYS A 40 -2.31 16.60 -12.32
CA LYS A 40 -1.16 17.49 -12.59
C LYS A 40 -1.45 18.82 -11.91
N CYS A 41 -0.86 19.05 -10.75
CA CYS A 41 -0.99 20.29 -9.98
C CYS A 41 0.20 21.20 -10.30
N GLY A 42 -0.07 22.50 -10.51
CA GLY A 42 0.95 23.52 -10.66
C GLY A 42 1.60 23.89 -9.33
N ASP A 43 0.82 23.78 -8.24
CA ASP A 43 1.23 24.06 -6.86
C ASP A 43 1.09 22.82 -5.98
N GLU A 44 1.62 22.90 -4.75
CA GLU A 44 1.59 21.78 -3.79
C GLU A 44 0.15 21.57 -3.29
N PRO A 45 -0.44 20.38 -3.54
CA PRO A 45 -1.79 20.10 -3.07
C PRO A 45 -1.79 19.87 -1.55
N TYR A 46 -2.85 20.31 -0.89
CA TYR A 46 -3.08 20.11 0.55
C TYR A 46 -4.11 19.03 0.84
N THR A 47 -5.19 19.01 0.05
CA THR A 47 -6.27 18.03 0.20
C THR A 47 -6.66 17.48 -1.16
N VAL A 48 -6.92 16.18 -1.21
CA VAL A 48 -7.53 15.52 -2.37
C VAL A 48 -8.90 15.01 -1.96
N LEU A 49 -9.92 15.37 -2.71
CA LEU A 49 -11.31 14.95 -2.56
C LEU A 49 -11.67 14.01 -3.71
N ALA A 50 -12.28 12.87 -3.40
CA ALA A 50 -12.85 11.95 -4.38
C ALA A 50 -14.36 11.83 -4.15
N GLU A 51 -15.14 11.93 -5.23
CA GLU A 51 -16.61 11.85 -5.19
C GLU A 51 -17.14 10.86 -6.21
N ALA A 52 -18.09 10.03 -5.81
CA ALA A 52 -18.82 9.13 -6.69
C ALA A 52 -20.18 8.76 -6.11
N ASN A 53 -21.23 8.80 -6.91
CA ASN A 53 -22.59 8.33 -6.57
C ASN A 53 -23.17 8.93 -5.26
N GLY A 54 -22.82 10.18 -4.94
CA GLY A 54 -23.27 10.84 -3.72
C GLY A 54 -22.39 10.59 -2.49
N ASP A 55 -21.41 9.70 -2.60
CA ASP A 55 -20.37 9.49 -1.57
C ASP A 55 -19.17 10.38 -1.83
N ALA A 56 -18.50 10.79 -0.75
CA ALA A 56 -17.28 11.58 -0.80
C ALA A 56 -16.25 11.06 0.20
N ALA A 57 -14.98 11.06 -0.21
CA ALA A 57 -13.85 10.77 0.64
C ALA A 57 -12.74 11.78 0.40
N PHE A 58 -12.00 12.13 1.44
CA PHE A 58 -10.86 13.05 1.31
C PHE A 58 -9.63 12.53 2.02
N VAL A 59 -8.47 12.98 1.55
CA VAL A 59 -7.18 12.70 2.16
C VAL A 59 -6.33 13.97 2.17
N ARG A 60 -5.63 14.21 3.28
CA ARG A 60 -4.59 15.23 3.34
C ARG A 60 -3.30 14.70 2.73
N VAL A 61 -2.69 15.50 1.87
CA VAL A 61 -1.45 15.13 1.16
C VAL A 61 -0.28 16.04 1.53
N GLU A 62 -0.40 16.83 2.60
CA GLU A 62 0.68 17.68 3.09
C GLU A 62 1.85 16.83 3.67
N ARG A 63 3.06 17.39 3.64
CA ARG A 63 4.21 16.77 4.29
C ARG A 63 3.94 16.60 5.78
N GLY A 64 4.05 15.37 6.29
CA GLY A 64 3.77 15.03 7.68
C GLY A 64 2.33 14.53 7.95
N ALA A 65 1.40 14.62 7.01
CA ALA A 65 0.07 14.00 7.11
C ALA A 65 0.08 12.50 6.80
N ALA A 66 1.20 11.96 6.32
CA ALA A 66 1.36 10.53 6.15
C ALA A 66 1.21 9.81 7.50
N LEU A 67 0.61 8.62 7.47
CA LEU A 67 0.59 7.73 8.63
C LEU A 67 2.00 7.64 9.22
N SER A 68 2.10 7.80 10.56
CA SER A 68 3.38 7.64 11.25
C SER A 68 3.91 6.22 10.98
N LEU A 69 5.02 6.15 10.28
CA LEU A 69 5.73 4.90 9.99
C LEU A 69 6.70 4.52 11.12
N SER A 70 6.67 5.24 12.24
CA SER A 70 7.60 5.05 13.37
C SER A 70 7.56 3.66 14.00
N ASN A 71 6.47 2.91 13.78
CA ASN A 71 6.33 1.52 14.23
C ASN A 71 6.68 0.49 13.16
N PHE A 72 7.05 0.94 11.96
CA PHE A 72 7.48 0.09 10.87
C PHE A 72 8.98 0.31 10.64
N ASP A 73 9.71 -0.77 10.42
CA ASP A 73 11.10 -0.67 9.95
C ASP A 73 11.06 -0.21 8.47
N VAL A 74 11.13 1.10 8.29
CA VAL A 74 11.20 1.75 6.97
C VAL A 74 12.64 2.03 6.55
N GLY A 75 13.60 1.58 7.35
CA GLY A 75 15.04 1.67 7.06
C GLY A 75 15.49 0.71 5.97
N GLY A 76 14.71 0.57 4.89
CA GLY A 76 15.00 -0.33 3.79
C GLY A 76 16.45 -0.21 3.32
N THR A 77 17.05 -1.34 3.03
CA THR A 77 18.38 -1.44 2.42
C THR A 77 18.41 -0.52 1.20
N THR A 78 19.37 0.39 1.14
CA THR A 78 19.62 1.18 -0.06
C THR A 78 20.08 0.21 -1.13
N ASP A 79 19.18 -0.21 -2.00
CA ASP A 79 19.55 -1.08 -3.10
C ASP A 79 20.28 -0.25 -4.16
N THR A 80 21.49 -0.69 -4.49
CA THR A 80 22.33 -0.08 -5.52
C THR A 80 21.78 -0.29 -6.93
N LYS A 81 20.70 -1.06 -7.09
CA LYS A 81 20.06 -1.38 -8.38
C LYS A 81 18.84 -0.52 -8.71
N GLY A 82 18.53 0.49 -7.89
CA GLY A 82 17.40 1.40 -8.14
C GLY A 82 16.02 0.81 -7.91
N ILE A 83 15.93 -0.34 -7.21
CA ILE A 83 14.65 -0.95 -6.80
C ILE A 83 14.40 -0.62 -5.34
N LYS A 84 13.21 -0.13 -5.02
CA LYS A 84 12.77 0.15 -3.65
C LYS A 84 11.51 -0.64 -3.36
N GLY A 85 11.45 -1.29 -2.21
CA GLY A 85 10.27 -2.02 -1.73
C GLY A 85 9.72 -1.39 -0.45
N TYR A 86 8.40 -1.36 -0.34
CA TYR A 86 7.70 -0.95 0.87
C TYR A 86 6.64 -1.99 1.23
N LEU A 87 6.79 -2.63 2.40
CA LEU A 87 5.89 -3.65 2.90
C LEU A 87 5.06 -3.10 4.07
N PHE A 88 3.75 -3.24 4.00
CA PHE A 88 2.85 -2.80 5.08
C PHE A 88 1.63 -3.72 5.21
N GLY A 89 0.99 -3.66 6.37
CA GLY A 89 -0.26 -4.37 6.64
C GLY A 89 -1.45 -3.41 6.70
N GLU A 90 -2.67 -3.95 6.62
CA GLU A 90 -3.89 -3.17 6.78
C GLU A 90 -4.02 -2.52 8.17
N ARG A 91 -3.27 -3.04 9.15
CA ARG A 91 -3.20 -2.52 10.51
C ARG A 91 -1.85 -2.88 11.14
N GLY A 92 -1.54 -2.31 12.29
CA GLY A 92 -0.29 -2.55 13.00
C GLY A 92 -0.37 -3.64 14.08
N VAL A 93 -1.59 -4.11 14.42
CA VAL A 93 -1.80 -5.11 15.49
C VAL A 93 -2.86 -6.10 15.06
N TRP A 94 -2.57 -7.40 15.21
CA TRP A 94 -3.50 -8.51 14.94
C TRP A 94 -3.64 -9.37 16.19
N ARG A 95 -4.76 -10.05 16.30
CA ARG A 95 -4.99 -11.06 17.35
C ARG A 95 -4.53 -12.42 16.87
N PRO A 96 -4.09 -13.32 17.77
CA PRO A 96 -3.90 -14.72 17.43
C PRO A 96 -5.16 -15.32 16.81
N GLY A 97 -5.01 -15.94 15.64
CA GLY A 97 -6.12 -16.48 14.84
C GLY A 97 -6.60 -15.57 13.71
N ASP A 98 -6.19 -14.31 13.68
CA ASP A 98 -6.55 -13.40 12.59
C ASP A 98 -5.87 -13.78 11.27
N GLU A 99 -6.53 -13.43 10.19
CA GLU A 99 -5.91 -13.31 8.87
C GLU A 99 -5.17 -11.97 8.77
N ILE A 100 -3.98 -12.00 8.20
CA ILE A 100 -3.09 -10.86 8.04
C ILE A 100 -2.93 -10.61 6.54
N TYR A 101 -3.27 -9.41 6.11
CA TYR A 101 -3.06 -8.98 4.73
C TYR A 101 -1.90 -8.02 4.68
N LEU A 102 -0.87 -8.38 3.91
CA LEU A 102 0.31 -7.55 3.69
C LEU A 102 0.36 -7.14 2.23
N THR A 103 0.74 -5.90 1.99
CA THR A 103 0.95 -5.35 0.66
C THR A 103 2.40 -4.92 0.52
N LEU A 104 3.07 -5.39 -0.53
CA LEU A 104 4.37 -4.93 -0.94
C LEU A 104 4.21 -4.05 -2.17
N ILE A 105 4.68 -2.82 -2.10
CA ILE A 105 4.82 -1.93 -3.24
C ILE A 105 6.28 -1.93 -3.65
N VAL A 106 6.55 -2.24 -4.91
CA VAL A 106 7.89 -2.19 -5.50
C VAL A 106 7.94 -1.04 -6.48
N ALA A 107 8.86 -0.12 -6.27
CA ALA A 107 9.16 0.98 -7.18
C ALA A 107 10.56 0.79 -7.78
N SER A 108 10.71 1.09 -9.06
CA SER A 108 11.98 1.03 -9.76
C SER A 108 12.09 2.19 -10.73
N ASP A 109 13.31 2.70 -10.90
CA ASP A 109 13.63 3.72 -11.91
C ASP A 109 13.54 3.17 -13.34
N ASN A 110 13.62 1.84 -13.49
CA ASN A 110 13.44 1.14 -14.75
C ASN A 110 12.11 0.35 -14.75
N PRO A 111 11.51 0.09 -15.92
CA PRO A 111 10.33 -0.76 -16.01
C PRO A 111 10.59 -2.13 -15.35
N LEU A 112 9.70 -2.52 -14.45
CA LEU A 112 9.75 -3.84 -13.84
C LEU A 112 9.28 -4.90 -14.84
N PRO A 113 9.88 -6.09 -14.87
CA PRO A 113 9.38 -7.19 -15.68
C PRO A 113 7.94 -7.54 -15.28
N GLU A 114 7.08 -7.78 -16.28
CA GLU A 114 5.74 -8.28 -16.02
C GLU A 114 5.77 -9.60 -15.25
N ASN A 115 4.86 -9.75 -14.30
CA ASN A 115 4.72 -10.97 -13.48
C ASN A 115 5.99 -11.40 -12.72
N HIS A 116 6.87 -10.46 -12.41
CA HIS A 116 8.05 -10.78 -11.60
C HIS A 116 7.63 -11.21 -10.20
N PRO A 117 8.09 -12.37 -9.69
CA PRO A 117 7.63 -12.87 -8.41
C PRO A 117 8.21 -12.08 -7.25
N ALA A 118 7.39 -11.89 -6.21
CA ALA A 118 7.84 -11.46 -4.91
C ALA A 118 7.60 -12.58 -3.89
N SER A 119 8.56 -12.86 -3.04
CA SER A 119 8.46 -13.82 -1.96
C SER A 119 8.35 -13.13 -0.61
N LEU A 120 7.61 -13.75 0.31
CA LEU A 120 7.43 -13.28 1.67
C LEU A 120 7.72 -14.42 2.63
N GLU A 121 8.53 -14.14 3.64
CA GLU A 121 8.81 -14.99 4.78
C GLU A 121 8.19 -14.35 6.03
N PHE A 122 7.50 -15.15 6.85
CA PHE A 122 6.82 -14.69 8.05
C PHE A 122 7.31 -15.43 9.27
N TYR A 123 7.86 -14.68 10.23
CA TYR A 123 8.53 -15.20 11.41
C TYR A 123 7.77 -14.86 12.69
N ASN A 124 7.70 -15.82 13.61
CA ASN A 124 7.12 -15.61 14.93
C ASN A 124 8.08 -14.80 15.84
N PRO A 125 7.63 -14.38 17.05
CA PRO A 125 8.47 -13.63 17.99
C PRO A 125 9.77 -14.35 18.42
N ASN A 126 9.83 -15.68 18.29
CA ASN A 126 11.01 -16.49 18.58
C ASN A 126 12.00 -16.59 17.38
N GLY A 127 11.70 -15.91 16.27
CA GLY A 127 12.53 -15.94 15.08
C GLY A 127 12.38 -17.20 14.21
N GLN A 128 11.37 -18.03 14.48
CA GLN A 128 11.10 -19.22 13.67
C GLN A 128 10.26 -18.85 12.45
N LEU A 129 10.63 -19.35 11.28
CA LEU A 129 9.83 -19.24 10.06
C LEU A 129 8.54 -20.05 10.23
N VAL A 130 7.40 -19.38 10.15
CA VAL A 130 6.08 -19.99 10.30
C VAL A 130 5.41 -20.21 8.96
N GLN A 131 5.56 -19.25 8.06
CA GLN A 131 4.90 -19.29 6.76
C GLN A 131 5.76 -18.59 5.70
N SER A 132 5.71 -19.11 4.48
CA SER A 132 6.22 -18.44 3.28
C SER A 132 5.11 -18.36 2.23
N ALA A 133 5.15 -17.29 1.43
CA ALA A 133 4.21 -17.08 0.34
C ALA A 133 4.94 -16.47 -0.87
N VAL A 134 4.44 -16.77 -2.06
CA VAL A 134 4.94 -16.18 -3.31
C VAL A 134 3.77 -15.54 -4.03
N SER A 135 3.95 -14.30 -4.44
CA SER A 135 3.03 -13.58 -5.32
C SER A 135 3.67 -13.50 -6.72
N SER A 136 3.05 -14.12 -7.70
CA SER A 136 3.50 -14.13 -9.10
C SER A 136 2.79 -13.13 -9.99
N GLY A 137 1.74 -12.47 -9.47
CA GLY A 137 1.01 -11.43 -10.19
C GLY A 137 1.15 -10.09 -9.48
N SER A 138 1.50 -9.06 -10.22
CA SER A 138 1.50 -7.70 -9.72
C SER A 138 0.77 -6.78 -10.70
N THR A 139 0.06 -5.81 -10.16
CA THR A 139 -0.42 -4.67 -10.92
C THR A 139 0.43 -3.48 -10.52
N ASP A 140 1.17 -2.91 -11.47
CA ASP A 140 2.05 -1.74 -11.23
C ASP A 140 3.06 -1.94 -10.07
N GLY A 141 3.61 -3.15 -9.89
CA GLY A 141 4.56 -3.46 -8.81
C GLY A 141 3.92 -3.68 -7.44
N ILE A 142 2.60 -3.84 -7.37
CA ILE A 142 1.88 -4.10 -6.12
C ILE A 142 1.65 -5.60 -5.98
N HIS A 143 2.17 -6.17 -4.89
CA HIS A 143 1.98 -7.56 -4.51
C HIS A 143 1.20 -7.65 -3.21
N THR A 144 0.25 -8.57 -3.15
CA THR A 144 -0.54 -8.83 -1.93
C THR A 144 -0.27 -10.24 -1.41
N PHE A 145 -0.18 -10.35 -0.08
CA PHE A 145 0.03 -11.61 0.62
C PHE A 145 -1.04 -11.79 1.67
N LYS A 146 -1.55 -13.00 1.77
CA LYS A 146 -2.48 -13.40 2.82
C LYS A 146 -1.80 -14.42 3.71
N LEU A 147 -1.68 -14.10 4.98
CA LEU A 147 -1.09 -14.94 6.02
C LEU A 147 -2.15 -15.25 7.07
N ARG A 148 -1.92 -16.26 7.88
CA ARG A 148 -2.83 -16.64 8.96
C ARG A 148 -2.06 -17.07 10.19
N THR A 149 -2.48 -16.56 11.33
CA THR A 149 -2.06 -17.07 12.63
C THR A 149 -3.11 -18.05 13.18
N THR A 150 -2.76 -18.79 14.21
CA THR A 150 -3.69 -19.66 14.93
C THR A 150 -4.04 -19.03 16.28
N PRO A 151 -5.16 -19.41 16.92
CA PRO A 151 -5.48 -18.94 18.27
C PRO A 151 -4.38 -19.27 19.33
N ALA A 152 -3.57 -20.31 19.07
CA ALA A 152 -2.44 -20.70 19.91
C ALA A 152 -1.12 -20.00 19.52
N SER A 153 -1.13 -19.13 18.53
CA SER A 153 0.08 -18.41 18.13
C SER A 153 0.58 -17.49 19.26
N PRO A 154 1.91 -17.42 19.46
CA PRO A 154 2.46 -16.57 20.52
C PRO A 154 2.19 -15.10 20.23
N THR A 155 1.93 -14.33 21.29
CA THR A 155 1.88 -12.88 21.24
C THR A 155 3.28 -12.30 21.19
N GLY A 156 3.43 -11.11 20.60
CA GLY A 156 4.72 -10.43 20.51
C GLY A 156 4.94 -9.80 19.13
N ILE A 157 6.18 -9.44 18.85
CA ILE A 157 6.56 -8.82 17.58
C ILE A 157 6.83 -9.91 16.55
N TRP A 158 5.98 -9.99 15.56
CA TRP A 158 6.17 -10.83 14.39
C TRP A 158 6.92 -10.05 13.31
N ARG A 159 7.68 -10.74 12.49
CA ARG A 159 8.46 -10.13 11.41
C ARG A 159 8.07 -10.71 10.06
N ALA A 160 7.89 -9.84 9.09
CA ALA A 160 7.70 -10.20 7.69
C ALA A 160 8.89 -9.68 6.89
N LYS A 161 9.47 -10.55 6.05
CA LYS A 161 10.57 -10.20 5.14
C LYS A 161 10.12 -10.47 3.72
N ALA A 162 10.04 -9.43 2.91
CA ALA A 162 9.76 -9.55 1.49
C ALA A 162 11.05 -9.52 0.68
N THR A 163 11.12 -10.34 -0.36
CA THR A 163 12.22 -10.35 -1.34
C THR A 163 11.62 -10.23 -2.73
N PHE A 164 12.15 -9.32 -3.53
CA PHE A 164 11.75 -9.09 -4.91
C PHE A 164 12.93 -9.32 -5.82
N GLY A 165 12.79 -10.25 -6.76
CA GLY A 165 13.87 -10.72 -7.61
C GLY A 165 14.89 -11.55 -6.81
N GLY A 166 15.13 -12.76 -7.19
CA GLY A 166 16.19 -13.63 -6.65
C GLY A 166 17.40 -13.62 -7.54
#